data_504867eab03e9956c9e085231713f9d4
#
_entry.id   504867eab03e9956c9e085231713f9d4
#
_cell.length_a   1.000
_cell.length_b   1.000
_cell.length_c   1.000
_cell.angle_alpha   90.00
_cell.angle_beta   90.00
_cell.angle_gamma   90.00
#
_symmetry.space_group_name_H-M   'P 1'
#
loop_
_entity.id
_entity.type
_entity.pdbx_description
1 polymer ?
#
loop_
_entity_poly.entity_id
_entity_poly.type
_entity_poly.pdbx_seq_one_letter_code
_entity_poly.pdbx_strand_id
1 'polypeptide(L)'
;LVGSEMCIRDRYSLKDIDFDKQDIHIHVPEGAVKKDGPSAGVTLTTAIYSAFTQKPVRDDVAMTGEVTLTGNVLPIGGLKEKSISAHRSGIHTIIIPKDNAKDIDDIPESVRKDLTIITADHIDTVLENALVK
;
A
#
# COMPACT_ATOMS: atom_id res chain seq x y z
N LEU A 1 -3.26 -14.02 -14.99
CA LEU A 1 -2.74 -12.67 -15.31
C LEU A 1 -3.68 -11.89 -16.20
N VAL A 2 -4.16 -12.47 -17.30
CA VAL A 2 -5.08 -11.80 -18.25
C VAL A 2 -6.38 -11.38 -17.57
N GLY A 3 -6.95 -12.21 -16.70
CA GLY A 3 -8.16 -11.87 -15.95
C GLY A 3 -7.96 -10.75 -14.93
N SER A 4 -6.79 -10.68 -14.29
CA SER A 4 -6.47 -9.63 -13.32
C SER A 4 -6.21 -8.27 -13.98
N GLU A 5 -5.55 -8.27 -15.14
CA GLU A 5 -5.35 -7.07 -15.93
C GLU A 5 -6.68 -6.46 -16.39
N MET A 6 -7.61 -7.29 -16.84
CA MET A 6 -8.96 -6.85 -17.21
C MET A 6 -9.70 -6.25 -16.01
N CYS A 7 -9.66 -6.86 -14.84
CA CYS A 7 -10.32 -6.35 -13.64
C CYS A 7 -9.76 -4.99 -13.19
N ILE A 8 -8.45 -4.83 -13.14
CA ILE A 8 -7.80 -3.58 -12.77
C ILE A 8 -8.07 -2.51 -13.82
N ARG A 9 -7.89 -2.84 -15.09
CA ARG A 9 -8.07 -1.93 -16.21
C ARG A 9 -9.49 -1.37 -16.28
N ASP A 10 -10.49 -2.25 -16.15
CA ASP A 10 -11.90 -1.85 -16.23
C ASP A 10 -12.35 -1.09 -14.98
N ARG A 11 -11.92 -1.54 -13.82
CA ARG A 11 -12.33 -0.97 -12.54
C ARG A 11 -11.81 0.46 -12.32
N TYR A 12 -10.59 0.75 -12.77
CA TYR A 12 -9.94 2.05 -12.57
C TYR A 12 -9.91 2.92 -13.81
N SER A 13 -10.69 2.58 -14.82
CA SER A 13 -10.76 3.36 -16.07
C SER A 13 -9.40 3.53 -16.76
N LEU A 14 -8.56 2.49 -16.70
CA LEU A 14 -7.24 2.48 -17.35
C LEU A 14 -7.31 2.01 -18.81
N LYS A 15 -8.47 2.14 -19.46
CA LYS A 15 -8.73 1.62 -20.81
C LYS A 15 -7.86 2.25 -21.88
N ASP A 16 -7.44 3.49 -21.66
CA ASP A 16 -6.63 4.24 -22.61
C ASP A 16 -5.13 3.95 -22.51
N ILE A 17 -4.74 3.13 -21.54
CA ILE A 17 -3.33 2.77 -21.32
C ILE A 17 -3.03 1.49 -22.08
N ASP A 18 -2.10 1.60 -23.03
CA ASP A 18 -1.54 0.45 -23.74
C ASP A 18 -0.36 -0.13 -22.93
N PHE A 19 -0.66 -1.12 -22.11
CA PHE A 19 0.34 -1.74 -21.23
C PHE A 19 1.46 -2.45 -22.01
N ASP A 20 1.19 -2.88 -23.23
CA ASP A 20 2.21 -3.54 -24.09
C ASP A 20 3.29 -2.56 -24.56
N LYS A 21 3.00 -1.26 -24.52
CA LYS A 21 3.94 -0.19 -24.89
C LYS A 21 4.57 0.53 -23.71
N GLN A 22 4.35 0.03 -22.50
CA GLN A 22 4.86 0.65 -21.28
C GLN A 22 5.89 -0.25 -20.60
N ASP A 23 7.05 0.31 -20.33
CA ASP A 23 8.05 -0.33 -19.47
C ASP A 23 7.94 0.26 -18.06
N ILE A 24 7.96 -0.62 -17.06
CA ILE A 24 7.89 -0.23 -15.66
C ILE A 24 9.24 -0.52 -15.01
N HIS A 25 9.86 0.53 -14.48
CA HIS A 25 11.06 0.40 -13.66
C HIS A 25 10.70 0.65 -12.19
N ILE A 26 10.97 -0.32 -11.32
CA ILE A 26 10.75 -0.21 -9.88
C ILE A 26 12.11 -0.08 -9.20
N HIS A 27 12.29 1.03 -8.49
CA HIS A 27 13.47 1.26 -7.66
C HIS A 27 13.07 1.23 -6.18
N VAL A 28 13.76 0.39 -5.41
CA VAL A 28 13.61 0.34 -3.96
C VAL A 28 14.89 0.90 -3.35
N PRO A 29 14.86 2.09 -2.75
CA PRO A 29 16.01 2.64 -2.05
C PRO A 29 16.49 1.67 -0.97
N GLU A 30 17.79 1.66 -0.70
CA GLU A 30 18.39 0.75 0.29
C GLU A 30 18.27 -0.74 -0.10
N GLY A 31 18.41 -1.03 -1.39
CA GLY A 31 18.32 -2.40 -1.92
C GLY A 31 19.37 -3.40 -1.41
N ALA A 32 20.36 -2.94 -0.65
CA ALA A 32 21.34 -3.82 0.01
C ALA A 32 20.73 -4.58 1.20
N VAL A 33 19.61 -4.12 1.74
CA VAL A 33 18.85 -4.83 2.78
C VAL A 33 17.90 -5.79 2.10
N LYS A 34 18.13 -7.09 2.29
CA LYS A 34 17.18 -8.11 1.80
C LYS A 34 15.81 -7.87 2.43
N LYS A 35 14.83 -7.60 1.60
CA LYS A 35 13.43 -7.49 2.00
C LYS A 35 12.71 -8.71 1.48
N ASP A 36 12.45 -9.64 2.38
CA ASP A 36 11.69 -10.84 2.08
C ASP A 36 10.23 -10.62 2.47
N GLY A 37 9.33 -11.02 1.60
CA GLY A 37 7.92 -11.08 1.89
C GLY A 37 7.05 -10.14 1.06
N PRO A 38 5.77 -10.49 0.92
CA PRO A 38 4.81 -9.83 0.04
C PRO A 38 4.18 -8.56 0.63
N SER A 39 4.60 -8.10 1.80
CA SER A 39 3.96 -7.00 2.54
C SER A 39 4.08 -5.62 1.88
N ALA A 40 4.93 -5.50 0.86
CA ALA A 40 5.04 -4.30 0.04
C ALA A 40 4.03 -4.26 -1.13
N GLY A 41 3.20 -5.28 -1.28
CA GLY A 41 2.27 -5.39 -2.42
C GLY A 41 1.35 -4.19 -2.58
N VAL A 42 0.75 -3.70 -1.50
CA VAL A 42 -0.11 -2.50 -1.55
C VAL A 42 0.67 -1.24 -1.94
N THR A 43 1.91 -1.11 -1.49
CA THR A 43 2.77 0.04 -1.82
C THR A 43 3.15 0.02 -3.30
N LEU A 44 3.57 -1.13 -3.81
CA LEU A 44 3.92 -1.29 -5.23
C LEU A 44 2.71 -1.04 -6.13
N THR A 45 1.56 -1.59 -5.80
CA THR A 45 0.32 -1.39 -6.55
C THR A 45 -0.08 0.09 -6.56
N THR A 46 0.00 0.76 -5.43
CA THR A 46 -0.31 2.19 -5.31
C THR A 46 0.67 3.04 -6.14
N ALA A 47 1.96 2.73 -6.09
CA ALA A 47 2.98 3.44 -6.86
C ALA A 47 2.77 3.27 -8.37
N ILE A 48 2.48 2.07 -8.84
CA ILE A 48 2.20 1.80 -10.25
C ILE A 48 0.93 2.53 -10.69
N TYR A 49 -0.14 2.45 -9.91
CA TYR A 49 -1.39 3.15 -10.19
C TYR A 49 -1.19 4.67 -10.25
N SER A 50 -0.43 5.22 -9.31
CA SER A 50 -0.07 6.64 -9.28
C SER A 50 0.66 7.06 -10.56
N ALA A 51 1.63 6.26 -11.00
CA ALA A 51 2.39 6.54 -12.22
C ALA A 51 1.50 6.55 -13.47
N PHE A 52 0.61 5.55 -13.60
CA PHE A 52 -0.28 5.47 -14.77
C PHE A 52 -1.38 6.53 -14.79
N THR A 53 -1.90 6.92 -13.64
CA THR A 53 -3.00 7.89 -13.54
C THR A 53 -2.53 9.32 -13.34
N GLN A 54 -1.25 9.54 -13.13
CA GLN A 54 -0.65 10.85 -12.82
C GLN A 54 -1.25 11.49 -11.55
N LYS A 55 -1.72 10.66 -10.62
CA LYS A 55 -2.21 11.08 -9.31
C LYS A 55 -1.13 10.84 -8.27
N PRO A 56 -0.57 11.86 -7.63
CA PRO A 56 0.51 11.67 -6.68
C PRO A 56 0.04 10.95 -5.42
N VAL A 57 0.94 10.20 -4.83
CA VAL A 57 0.74 9.58 -3.50
C VAL A 57 1.05 10.62 -2.43
N ARG A 58 0.27 10.63 -1.35
CA ARG A 58 0.52 11.48 -0.18
C ARG A 58 1.86 11.12 0.46
N ASP A 59 2.60 12.10 0.90
CA ASP A 59 3.91 11.95 1.54
C ASP A 59 3.84 11.66 3.05
N ASP A 60 2.65 11.84 3.65
CA ASP A 60 2.39 11.63 5.08
C ASP A 60 1.75 10.26 5.38
N VAL A 61 1.68 9.37 4.40
CA VAL A 61 1.05 8.05 4.52
C VAL A 61 2.07 6.93 4.36
N ALA A 62 2.09 6.02 5.30
CA ALA A 62 2.75 4.72 5.15
C ALA A 62 1.69 3.63 4.95
N MET A 63 2.06 2.55 4.28
CA MET A 63 1.15 1.45 4.04
C MET A 63 1.88 0.11 4.06
N THR A 64 1.17 -0.92 4.43
CA THR A 64 1.66 -2.29 4.41
C THR A 64 0.52 -3.24 4.12
N GLY A 65 0.78 -4.29 3.40
CA GLY A 65 -0.19 -5.33 3.07
C GLY A 65 0.24 -6.13 1.85
N GLU A 66 -0.11 -7.40 1.86
CA GLU A 66 -0.07 -8.22 0.67
C GLU A 66 -1.34 -7.98 -0.14
N VAL A 67 -1.23 -7.93 -1.47
CA VAL A 67 -2.37 -7.75 -2.36
C VAL A 67 -2.52 -8.97 -3.25
N THR A 68 -3.75 -9.47 -3.38
CA THR A 68 -4.09 -10.55 -4.33
C THR A 68 -4.38 -9.99 -5.72
N LEU A 69 -4.43 -10.87 -6.70
CA LEU A 69 -4.78 -10.51 -8.09
C LEU A 69 -6.17 -9.89 -8.22
N THR A 70 -7.07 -10.18 -7.29
CA THR A 70 -8.41 -9.59 -7.24
C THR A 70 -8.50 -8.31 -6.42
N GLY A 71 -7.37 -7.87 -5.86
CA GLY A 71 -7.29 -6.62 -5.09
C GLY A 71 -7.56 -6.76 -3.60
N ASN A 72 -7.71 -7.98 -3.08
CA ASN A 72 -7.88 -8.18 -1.65
C ASN A 72 -6.57 -7.94 -0.91
N VAL A 73 -6.65 -7.28 0.24
CA VAL A 73 -5.52 -6.99 1.10
C VAL A 73 -5.43 -8.07 2.19
N LEU A 74 -4.30 -8.76 2.22
CA LEU A 74 -4.04 -9.85 3.16
C LEU A 74 -3.20 -9.38 4.35
N PRO A 75 -3.35 -10.04 5.51
CA PRO A 75 -2.63 -9.67 6.73
C PRO A 75 -1.11 -9.83 6.60
N ILE A 76 -0.40 -9.07 7.43
CA ILE A 76 1.08 -9.04 7.47
C ILE A 76 1.58 -9.34 8.89
N GLY A 77 2.86 -9.64 9.00
CA GLY A 77 3.56 -9.70 10.28
C GLY A 77 4.29 -8.40 10.60
N GLY A 78 4.63 -8.20 11.87
CA GLY A 78 5.47 -7.09 12.30
C GLY A 78 4.80 -5.73 12.30
N LEU A 79 3.49 -5.66 12.51
CA LEU A 79 2.75 -4.39 12.53
C LEU A 79 3.32 -3.41 13.57
N LYS A 80 3.66 -3.90 14.76
CA LYS A 80 4.22 -3.09 15.83
C LYS A 80 5.49 -2.37 15.39
N GLU A 81 6.45 -3.11 14.84
CA GLU A 81 7.74 -2.58 14.39
C GLU A 81 7.57 -1.61 13.22
N LYS A 82 6.69 -1.93 12.29
CA LYS A 82 6.38 -1.08 11.14
C LYS A 82 5.74 0.23 11.57
N SER A 83 4.83 0.19 12.53
CA SER A 83 4.17 1.38 13.07
C SER A 83 5.14 2.29 13.81
N ILE A 84 6.03 1.71 14.61
CA ILE A 84 7.08 2.46 15.30
C ILE A 84 8.02 3.12 14.28
N SER A 85 8.42 2.40 13.25
CA SER A 85 9.27 2.93 12.19
C SER A 85 8.62 4.08 11.44
N ALA A 86 7.35 3.95 11.07
CA ALA A 86 6.58 5.01 10.43
C ALA A 86 6.50 6.26 11.31
N HIS A 87 6.19 6.09 12.60
CA HIS A 87 6.14 7.17 13.57
C HIS A 87 7.47 7.91 13.69
N ARG A 88 8.59 7.17 13.77
CA ARG A 88 9.93 7.76 13.80
C ARG A 88 10.28 8.55 12.55
N SER A 89 9.72 8.18 11.42
CA SER A 89 9.91 8.88 10.14
C SER A 89 9.00 10.10 9.97
N GLY A 90 8.21 10.46 10.99
CA GLY A 90 7.30 11.59 10.93
C GLY A 90 6.01 11.33 10.18
N ILE A 91 5.68 10.06 9.93
CA ILE A 91 4.42 9.66 9.30
C ILE A 91 3.29 9.75 10.31
N HIS A 92 2.16 10.30 9.89
CA HIS A 92 0.98 10.48 10.74
C HIS A 92 -0.18 9.56 10.41
N THR A 93 -0.17 8.94 9.23
CA THR A 93 -1.23 8.03 8.78
C THR A 93 -0.63 6.71 8.31
N ILE A 94 -1.17 5.60 8.79
CA ILE A 94 -0.80 4.27 8.30
C ILE A 94 -2.02 3.51 7.79
N ILE A 95 -1.87 2.84 6.68
CA ILE A 95 -2.88 1.95 6.11
C ILE A 95 -2.42 0.51 6.32
N ILE A 96 -3.26 -0.27 6.99
CA ILE A 96 -2.96 -1.66 7.36
C ILE A 96 -4.05 -2.59 6.87
N PRO A 97 -3.75 -3.89 6.73
CA PRO A 97 -4.80 -4.86 6.43
C PRO A 97 -5.86 -4.91 7.54
N LYS A 98 -7.11 -5.07 7.14
CA LYS A 98 -8.23 -5.17 8.10
C LYS A 98 -8.04 -6.30 9.12
N ASP A 99 -7.49 -7.42 8.67
CA ASP A 99 -7.25 -8.58 9.55
C ASP A 99 -6.14 -8.33 10.58
N ASN A 100 -5.36 -7.27 10.43
CA ASN A 100 -4.40 -6.81 11.43
C ASN A 100 -4.98 -5.83 12.45
N ALA A 101 -6.27 -5.54 12.40
CA ALA A 101 -6.92 -4.67 13.40
C ALA A 101 -6.75 -5.21 14.83
N LYS A 102 -6.71 -6.52 14.99
CA LYS A 102 -6.44 -7.20 16.27
C LYS A 102 -5.04 -6.92 16.84
N ASP A 103 -4.09 -6.55 16.00
CA ASP A 103 -2.70 -6.30 16.38
C ASP A 103 -2.45 -4.83 16.75
N ILE A 104 -3.45 -3.96 16.59
CA ILE A 104 -3.34 -2.52 16.90
C ILE A 104 -3.00 -2.30 18.38
N ASP A 105 -3.53 -3.13 19.27
CA ASP A 105 -3.30 -3.01 20.72
C ASP A 105 -1.85 -3.33 21.11
N ASP A 106 -1.10 -4.02 20.25
CA ASP A 106 0.33 -4.29 20.47
C ASP A 106 1.21 -3.06 20.17
N ILE A 107 0.67 -2.05 19.49
CA ILE A 107 1.38 -0.80 19.21
C ILE A 107 1.44 0.01 20.50
N PRO A 108 2.63 0.52 20.90
CA PRO A 108 2.75 1.37 22.08
C PRO A 108 1.80 2.57 22.00
N GLU A 109 1.15 2.89 23.13
CA GLU A 109 0.18 3.98 23.18
C GLU A 109 0.78 5.34 22.75
N SER A 110 2.04 5.59 23.09
CA SER A 110 2.77 6.79 22.70
C SER A 110 2.92 6.94 21.17
N VAL A 111 2.95 5.84 20.44
CA VAL A 111 2.98 5.78 18.97
C VAL A 111 1.56 5.84 18.43
N ARG A 112 0.68 5.02 18.98
CA ARG A 112 -0.70 4.87 18.51
C ARG A 112 -1.50 6.18 18.57
N LYS A 113 -1.31 6.98 19.61
CA LYS A 113 -1.99 8.27 19.76
C LYS A 113 -1.63 9.30 18.68
N ASP A 114 -0.44 9.19 18.10
CA ASP A 114 0.06 10.10 17.06
C ASP A 114 -0.24 9.61 15.66
N LEU A 115 -0.75 8.37 15.52
CA LEU A 115 -1.04 7.76 14.23
C LEU A 115 -2.54 7.66 13.98
N THR A 116 -2.95 8.06 12.78
CA THR A 116 -4.26 7.69 12.23
C THR A 116 -4.13 6.33 11.55
N ILE A 117 -4.83 5.33 12.03
CA ILE A 117 -4.78 3.97 11.52
C ILE A 117 -6.00 3.70 10.66
N ILE A 118 -5.77 3.40 9.39
CA ILE A 118 -6.81 3.07 8.42
C ILE A 118 -6.70 1.58 8.11
N THR A 119 -7.79 0.85 8.29
CA THR A 119 -7.86 -0.57 7.93
C THR A 119 -8.43 -0.74 6.53
N ALA A 120 -7.82 -1.61 5.74
CA ALA A 120 -8.25 -1.89 4.38
C ALA A 120 -8.35 -3.40 4.13
N ASP A 121 -9.43 -3.83 3.53
CA ASP A 121 -9.65 -5.20 3.07
C ASP A 121 -9.50 -5.33 1.54
N HIS A 122 -9.51 -4.20 0.84
CA HIS A 122 -9.38 -4.13 -0.60
C HIS A 122 -8.49 -2.95 -1.01
N ILE A 123 -7.83 -3.09 -2.16
CA ILE A 123 -6.94 -2.05 -2.70
C ILE A 123 -7.66 -0.72 -2.96
N ASP A 124 -8.95 -0.74 -3.23
CA ASP A 124 -9.75 0.48 -3.41
C ASP A 124 -9.63 1.42 -2.21
N THR A 125 -9.77 0.87 -1.00
CA THR A 125 -9.63 1.64 0.24
C THR A 125 -8.23 2.23 0.40
N VAL A 126 -7.21 1.46 0.01
CA VAL A 126 -5.82 1.93 0.02
C VAL A 126 -5.65 3.12 -0.91
N LEU A 127 -6.10 3.00 -2.16
CA LEU A 127 -5.97 4.06 -3.17
C LEU A 127 -6.74 5.32 -2.78
N GLU A 128 -7.96 5.19 -2.24
CA GLU A 128 -8.76 6.33 -1.78
C GLU A 128 -8.06 7.15 -0.69
N ASN A 129 -7.31 6.50 0.19
CA ASN A 129 -6.67 7.14 1.33
C ASN A 129 -5.21 7.52 1.09
N ALA A 130 -4.55 6.89 0.13
CA ALA A 130 -3.13 7.10 -0.15
C ALA A 130 -2.88 8.18 -1.21
N LEU A 131 -3.80 8.40 -2.12
CA LEU A 131 -3.62 9.34 -3.22
C LEU A 131 -4.10 10.75 -2.85
N VAL A 132 -3.40 11.74 -3.37
CA VAL A 132 -3.83 13.15 -3.30
C VAL A 132 -5.09 13.32 -4.15
N LYS A 133 -6.08 13.95 -3.59
CA LYS A 133 -7.34 14.22 -4.28
C LYS A 133 -7.25 15.50 -5.10
#